data_6d9bdf385f0d124d1bdafeed50267cc6
#
_entry.id   6d9bdf385f0d124d1bdafeed50267cc6
#
_cell.length_a   1.000
_cell.length_b   1.000
_cell.length_c   1.000
_cell.angle_alpha   90.00
_cell.angle_beta   90.00
_cell.angle_gamma   90.00
#
_symmetry.space_group_name_H-M   'P 1'
#
loop_
_entity.id
_entity.type
_entity.pdbx_description
1 polymer ?
#
loop_
_entity_poly.entity_id
_entity_poly.type
_entity_poly.pdbx_seq_one_letter_code
_entity_poly.pdbx_strand_id
1 'polypeptide(L)'
;MGVTREQAVPNAKDSGPCGPWAGCPGSGRLHETLLVADLHSDSLLWNRDILARNARGHVDLPRLIEGNVAIQAFTVVTKTPKNMNYENNTGDTDNITLLTIMQRWPPATYSSLLERAQYQAGRLHDAERQSNGRLMILKTREDVANFLEKRKANPKVVAGFLGIEGLHCLEGKLENLQKLYDAGFRMMGITHFFDNELGGSAHGVSKGGLTPFGKDVVREMERKEILIDLAHASPRVI
;
A
#
# COMPACT_ATOMS: atom_id res chain seq x y z
N MET A 1 8.00 -48.37 -12.06
CA MET A 1 7.07 -48.57 -10.97
C MET A 1 7.37 -47.52 -9.89
N GLY A 2 6.70 -46.39 -9.91
CA GLY A 2 6.90 -45.31 -8.95
C GLY A 2 5.65 -45.13 -8.14
N VAL A 3 5.76 -45.33 -6.83
CA VAL A 3 4.68 -45.14 -5.87
C VAL A 3 4.71 -43.69 -5.44
N THR A 4 3.72 -42.88 -5.84
CA THR A 4 3.45 -41.54 -5.31
C THR A 4 2.95 -41.67 -3.88
N ARG A 5 3.70 -41.11 -2.92
CA ARG A 5 3.21 -40.90 -1.54
C ARG A 5 2.14 -39.81 -1.56
N GLU A 6 0.89 -40.17 -1.45
CA GLU A 6 -0.19 -39.30 -1.05
C GLU A 6 0.10 -38.76 0.38
N GLN A 7 0.29 -37.46 0.50
CA GLN A 7 0.36 -36.82 1.80
C GLN A 7 -1.06 -36.83 2.39
N ALA A 8 -1.29 -37.61 3.41
CA ALA A 8 -2.55 -37.68 4.13
C ALA A 8 -2.88 -36.31 4.74
N VAL A 9 -3.99 -35.75 4.33
CA VAL A 9 -4.61 -34.58 4.98
C VAL A 9 -5.01 -34.97 6.37
N PRO A 10 -4.64 -34.24 7.44
CA PRO A 10 -5.05 -34.59 8.81
C PRO A 10 -6.57 -34.58 8.93
N ASN A 11 -7.08 -35.64 9.56
CA ASN A 11 -8.51 -35.88 9.71
C ASN A 11 -9.15 -34.79 10.59
N ALA A 12 -10.22 -34.17 10.14
CA ALA A 12 -10.93 -33.03 10.76
C ALA A 12 -11.62 -33.37 12.12
N LYS A 13 -11.32 -34.51 12.73
CA LYS A 13 -11.97 -34.97 13.97
C LYS A 13 -11.28 -34.58 15.28
N ASP A 14 -10.09 -33.95 15.21
CA ASP A 14 -9.32 -33.55 16.40
C ASP A 14 -9.43 -32.05 16.76
N SER A 15 -10.29 -31.28 16.10
CA SER A 15 -10.56 -29.90 16.47
C SER A 15 -11.75 -29.82 17.41
N GLY A 16 -11.48 -29.67 18.71
CA GLY A 16 -12.49 -29.21 19.68
C GLY A 16 -13.14 -27.89 19.23
N PRO A 17 -14.32 -27.53 19.76
CA PRO A 17 -15.05 -26.37 19.33
C PRO A 17 -14.21 -25.09 19.55
N CYS A 18 -13.75 -24.48 18.48
CA CYS A 18 -13.14 -23.16 18.53
C CYS A 18 -14.23 -22.14 18.88
N GLY A 19 -14.14 -21.54 20.07
CA GLY A 19 -14.95 -20.36 20.37
C GLY A 19 -14.68 -19.24 19.37
N PRO A 20 -15.60 -18.28 19.19
CA PRO A 20 -15.52 -17.26 18.13
C PRO A 20 -14.28 -16.35 18.17
N TRP A 21 -13.45 -16.47 19.19
CA TRP A 21 -12.25 -15.63 19.40
C TRP A 21 -10.99 -16.40 19.79
N ALA A 22 -11.07 -17.70 20.01
CA ALA A 22 -9.91 -18.54 20.27
C ALA A 22 -9.42 -19.13 18.94
N GLY A 23 -8.18 -18.84 18.56
CA GLY A 23 -7.56 -19.45 17.38
C GLY A 23 -7.62 -20.98 17.49
N CYS A 24 -8.02 -21.66 16.42
CA CYS A 24 -8.07 -23.11 16.38
C CYS A 24 -6.69 -23.70 16.70
N PRO A 25 -6.61 -24.79 17.49
CA PRO A 25 -5.35 -25.50 17.73
C PRO A 25 -4.69 -25.85 16.39
N GLY A 26 -3.47 -25.33 16.16
CA GLY A 26 -2.74 -25.48 14.89
C GLY A 26 -2.82 -24.29 13.93
N SER A 27 -3.78 -23.35 14.08
CA SER A 27 -3.86 -22.16 13.24
C SER A 27 -2.60 -21.27 13.34
N GLY A 28 -2.04 -21.13 14.53
CA GLY A 28 -0.78 -20.40 14.74
C GLY A 28 0.38 -21.03 13.98
N ARG A 29 0.51 -22.36 14.01
CA ARG A 29 1.57 -23.08 13.28
C ARG A 29 1.41 -22.94 11.77
N LEU A 30 0.19 -22.99 11.25
CA LEU A 30 -0.05 -22.74 9.83
C LEU A 30 0.34 -21.31 9.47
N HIS A 31 -0.11 -20.31 10.24
CA HIS A 31 0.22 -18.90 9.99
C HIS A 31 1.74 -18.63 9.96
N GLU A 32 2.50 -19.26 10.86
CA GLU A 32 3.96 -19.15 10.90
C GLU A 32 4.65 -19.66 9.62
N THR A 33 4.01 -20.56 8.87
CA THR A 33 4.55 -21.12 7.63
C THR A 33 4.19 -20.31 6.38
N LEU A 34 3.27 -19.35 6.51
CA LEU A 34 2.79 -18.55 5.37
C LEU A 34 3.71 -17.36 5.08
N LEU A 35 3.83 -17.00 3.81
CA LEU A 35 4.33 -15.73 3.36
C LEU A 35 3.16 -14.75 3.26
N VAL A 36 2.92 -13.99 4.31
CA VAL A 36 1.79 -13.05 4.38
C VAL A 36 2.17 -11.73 3.74
N ALA A 37 1.36 -11.26 2.80
CA ALA A 37 1.47 -9.93 2.21
C ALA A 37 0.19 -9.13 2.48
N ASP A 38 0.33 -7.94 3.02
CA ASP A 38 -0.73 -6.94 3.15
C ASP A 38 -0.51 -5.84 2.11
N LEU A 39 -1.50 -5.61 1.26
CA LEU A 39 -1.36 -4.74 0.10
C LEU A 39 -1.84 -3.30 0.35
N HIS A 40 -2.19 -2.93 1.60
CA HIS A 40 -2.66 -1.56 1.87
C HIS A 40 -2.44 -1.11 3.31
N SER A 41 -1.71 -0.01 3.49
CA SER A 41 -1.64 0.71 4.77
C SER A 41 -1.18 2.15 4.59
N ASP A 42 -2.02 3.11 5.01
CA ASP A 42 -1.73 4.55 4.99
C ASP A 42 -0.91 5.02 6.20
N SER A 43 -0.07 4.16 6.74
CA SER A 43 0.70 4.46 7.95
C SER A 43 1.63 5.65 7.78
N LEU A 44 2.08 5.95 6.55
CA LEU A 44 2.95 7.07 6.25
C LEU A 44 2.26 8.45 6.33
N LEU A 45 0.94 8.48 6.30
CA LEU A 45 0.16 9.71 6.46
C LEU A 45 0.32 10.32 7.87
N TRP A 46 0.58 9.49 8.86
CA TRP A 46 0.61 9.89 10.27
C TRP A 46 2.02 10.14 10.76
N ASN A 47 2.20 11.16 11.59
CA ASN A 47 3.50 11.49 12.21
C ASN A 47 3.83 10.49 13.33
N ARG A 48 4.11 9.24 12.94
CA ARG A 48 4.49 8.12 13.83
C ARG A 48 5.80 7.52 13.35
N ASP A 49 6.60 7.06 14.29
CA ASP A 49 7.80 6.26 13.98
C ASP A 49 7.36 4.82 13.68
N ILE A 50 7.43 4.40 12.42
CA ILE A 50 7.06 3.05 12.00
C ILE A 50 8.07 1.98 12.46
N LEU A 51 9.24 2.34 12.96
CA LEU A 51 10.22 1.41 13.52
C LEU A 51 9.98 1.08 14.98
N ALA A 52 9.15 1.87 15.67
CA ALA A 52 8.79 1.69 17.07
C ALA A 52 7.34 1.23 17.22
N ARG A 53 7.05 0.46 18.29
CA ARG A 53 5.67 0.11 18.63
C ARG A 53 4.92 1.35 19.10
N ASN A 54 3.95 1.77 18.34
CA ASN A 54 3.16 2.94 18.65
C ASN A 54 1.96 2.63 19.56
N ALA A 55 1.54 3.60 20.37
CA ALA A 55 0.34 3.47 21.21
C ALA A 55 -0.97 3.42 20.38
N ARG A 56 -0.93 3.91 19.13
CA ARG A 56 -2.07 3.95 18.21
C ARG A 56 -1.66 3.41 16.83
N GLY A 57 -2.65 2.89 16.09
CA GLY A 57 -2.45 2.30 14.77
C GLY A 57 -2.14 0.80 14.86
N HIS A 58 -2.22 0.14 13.72
CA HIS A 58 -2.10 -1.31 13.61
C HIS A 58 -0.83 -1.76 12.87
N VAL A 59 -0.20 -0.84 12.12
CA VAL A 59 0.98 -1.11 11.30
C VAL A 59 2.16 -0.32 11.83
N ASP A 60 3.15 -1.03 12.34
CA ASP A 60 4.51 -0.63 12.63
C ASP A 60 5.41 -1.88 12.55
N LEU A 61 6.71 -1.68 12.39
CA LEU A 61 7.64 -2.80 12.16
C LEU A 61 7.57 -3.87 13.27
N PRO A 62 7.50 -3.54 14.58
CA PRO A 62 7.31 -4.56 15.61
C PRO A 62 6.05 -5.41 15.42
N ARG A 63 4.89 -4.80 15.09
CA ARG A 63 3.64 -5.53 14.86
C ARG A 63 3.67 -6.37 13.59
N LEU A 64 4.29 -5.87 12.51
CA LEU A 64 4.46 -6.65 11.28
C LEU A 64 5.31 -7.91 11.54
N ILE A 65 6.39 -7.78 12.32
CA ILE A 65 7.23 -8.92 12.71
C ILE A 65 6.45 -9.91 13.56
N GLU A 66 5.74 -9.44 14.58
CA GLU A 66 4.95 -10.29 15.48
C GLU A 66 3.79 -10.98 14.77
N GLY A 67 3.14 -10.27 13.83
CA GLY A 67 2.06 -10.78 13.00
C GLY A 67 2.51 -11.64 11.82
N ASN A 68 3.80 -11.97 11.72
CA ASN A 68 4.39 -12.69 10.58
C ASN A 68 4.07 -12.07 9.21
N VAL A 69 3.82 -10.76 9.15
CA VAL A 69 3.65 -10.05 7.88
C VAL A 69 5.01 -9.94 7.20
N ALA A 70 5.13 -10.56 6.05
CA ALA A 70 6.38 -10.58 5.29
C ALA A 70 6.53 -9.34 4.42
N ILE A 71 5.45 -8.92 3.76
CA ILE A 71 5.43 -7.81 2.82
C ILE A 71 4.28 -6.88 3.19
N GLN A 72 4.55 -5.58 3.29
CA GLN A 72 3.57 -4.53 3.53
C GLN A 72 3.61 -3.50 2.40
N ALA A 73 2.49 -3.29 1.71
CA ALA A 73 2.33 -2.09 0.89
C ALA A 73 2.08 -0.88 1.80
N PHE A 74 2.93 0.11 1.68
CA PHE A 74 2.75 1.41 2.30
C PHE A 74 2.13 2.34 1.27
N THR A 75 0.83 2.50 1.36
CA THR A 75 0.08 3.40 0.50
C THR A 75 0.17 4.84 1.00
N VAL A 76 0.17 5.79 0.09
CA VAL A 76 0.17 7.20 0.42
C VAL A 76 -1.12 7.86 -0.06
N VAL A 77 -1.69 8.67 0.80
CA VAL A 77 -2.86 9.50 0.51
C VAL A 77 -2.40 10.94 0.35
N THR A 78 -2.78 11.57 -0.76
CA THR A 78 -2.36 12.94 -1.04
C THR A 78 -3.49 13.96 -0.95
N LYS A 79 -4.75 13.52 -1.16
CA LYS A 79 -5.95 14.36 -1.05
C LYS A 79 -7.18 13.52 -0.70
N THR A 80 -8.01 14.04 0.21
CA THR A 80 -9.34 13.49 0.49
C THR A 80 -10.35 14.61 0.62
N PRO A 81 -11.58 14.45 0.08
CA PRO A 81 -12.64 15.44 0.25
C PRO A 81 -13.05 15.64 1.71
N LYS A 82 -13.54 16.83 2.06
CA LYS A 82 -14.26 17.04 3.32
C LYS A 82 -15.61 16.36 3.25
N ASN A 83 -16.11 15.89 4.39
CA ASN A 83 -17.42 15.25 4.50
C ASN A 83 -17.60 14.08 3.53
N MET A 84 -16.55 13.26 3.39
CA MET A 84 -16.57 12.08 2.53
C MET A 84 -17.80 11.23 2.82
N ASN A 85 -18.41 10.72 1.74
CA ASN A 85 -19.47 9.73 1.79
C ASN A 85 -19.17 8.61 0.79
N TYR A 86 -19.95 7.55 0.85
CA TYR A 86 -19.71 6.38 -0.02
C TYR A 86 -20.13 6.63 -1.47
N GLU A 87 -21.08 7.52 -1.72
CA GLU A 87 -21.77 7.59 -3.01
C GLU A 87 -21.24 8.66 -3.97
N ASN A 88 -21.10 9.91 -3.47
CA ASN A 88 -20.82 11.05 -4.33
C ASN A 88 -19.90 12.05 -3.67
N ASN A 89 -18.65 12.11 -4.14
CA ASN A 89 -17.66 13.07 -3.66
C ASN A 89 -17.10 13.89 -4.83
N THR A 90 -16.89 15.17 -4.59
CA THR A 90 -16.15 16.05 -5.50
C THR A 90 -14.72 16.26 -5.02
N GLY A 91 -13.82 16.63 -5.93
CA GLY A 91 -12.45 16.98 -5.61
C GLY A 91 -12.23 18.41 -5.14
N ASP A 92 -13.28 19.19 -4.84
CA ASP A 92 -13.19 20.63 -4.59
C ASP A 92 -12.61 20.98 -3.21
N THR A 93 -12.63 20.04 -2.29
CA THR A 93 -12.15 20.23 -0.93
C THR A 93 -11.01 19.24 -0.60
N ASP A 94 -10.24 19.54 0.45
CA ASP A 94 -9.10 18.74 0.84
C ASP A 94 -8.87 18.78 2.35
N ASN A 95 -8.98 17.61 3.00
CA ASN A 95 -8.69 17.44 4.42
C ASN A 95 -7.18 17.30 4.69
N ILE A 96 -6.43 16.82 3.69
CA ILE A 96 -5.00 16.53 3.88
C ILE A 96 -4.20 17.84 4.02
N THR A 97 -4.61 18.93 3.38
CA THR A 97 -3.94 20.24 3.56
C THR A 97 -3.86 20.63 5.04
N LEU A 98 -4.97 20.54 5.76
CA LEU A 98 -4.98 20.88 7.19
C LEU A 98 -4.09 19.94 8.01
N LEU A 99 -4.14 18.65 7.67
CA LEU A 99 -3.32 17.62 8.33
C LEU A 99 -1.83 17.88 8.13
N THR A 100 -1.39 18.25 6.92
CA THR A 100 0.03 18.55 6.63
C THR A 100 0.52 19.73 7.46
N ILE A 101 -0.30 20.78 7.60
CA ILE A 101 0.03 21.96 8.42
C ILE A 101 0.12 21.57 9.91
N MET A 102 -0.88 20.86 10.42
CA MET A 102 -0.90 20.44 11.83
C MET A 102 0.26 19.51 12.18
N GLN A 103 0.64 18.63 11.29
CA GLN A 103 1.78 17.72 11.45
C GLN A 103 3.12 18.37 11.10
N ARG A 104 3.13 19.64 10.69
CA ARG A 104 4.34 20.41 10.33
C ARG A 104 5.15 19.77 9.21
N TRP A 105 4.47 19.30 8.16
CA TRP A 105 5.14 18.83 6.97
C TRP A 105 5.85 19.99 6.24
N PRO A 106 6.80 19.71 5.33
CA PRO A 106 7.46 20.76 4.56
C PRO A 106 6.44 21.66 3.84
N PRO A 107 6.66 22.99 3.78
CA PRO A 107 5.70 23.93 3.19
C PRO A 107 5.27 23.62 1.76
N ALA A 108 6.15 22.99 0.95
CA ALA A 108 5.81 22.58 -0.43
C ALA A 108 4.62 21.62 -0.45
N THR A 109 4.41 20.80 0.58
CA THR A 109 3.29 19.83 0.70
C THR A 109 1.94 20.51 0.93
N TYR A 110 1.91 21.80 1.30
CA TYR A 110 0.64 22.48 1.60
C TYR A 110 -0.18 22.71 0.33
N SER A 111 0.47 22.87 -0.81
CA SER A 111 -0.17 23.14 -2.11
C SER A 111 0.07 22.09 -3.18
N SER A 112 1.15 21.30 -3.12
CA SER A 112 1.45 20.27 -4.11
C SER A 112 1.13 18.87 -3.60
N LEU A 113 0.32 18.15 -4.36
CA LEU A 113 -0.03 16.75 -4.09
C LEU A 113 1.15 15.82 -4.41
N LEU A 114 1.94 16.16 -5.41
CA LEU A 114 3.17 15.44 -5.74
C LEU A 114 4.17 15.50 -4.57
N GLU A 115 4.38 16.69 -4.00
CA GLU A 115 5.27 16.88 -2.86
C GLU A 115 4.79 16.09 -1.62
N ARG A 116 3.47 15.95 -1.43
CA ARG A 116 2.91 15.08 -0.37
C ARG A 116 3.27 13.62 -0.60
N ALA A 117 3.19 13.13 -1.84
CA ALA A 117 3.57 11.77 -2.17
C ALA A 117 5.07 11.54 -1.92
N GLN A 118 5.91 12.45 -2.41
CA GLN A 118 7.37 12.36 -2.24
C GLN A 118 7.81 12.46 -0.78
N TYR A 119 7.17 13.32 0.01
CA TYR A 119 7.44 13.42 1.44
C TYR A 119 7.14 12.11 2.19
N GLN A 120 5.98 11.51 1.92
CA GLN A 120 5.62 10.23 2.53
C GLN A 120 6.56 9.10 2.08
N ALA A 121 6.95 9.06 0.81
CA ALA A 121 7.96 8.13 0.31
C ALA A 121 9.31 8.32 1.03
N GLY A 122 9.73 9.57 1.21
CA GLY A 122 10.95 9.91 1.95
C GLY A 122 10.95 9.35 3.37
N ARG A 123 9.81 9.38 4.06
CA ARG A 123 9.68 8.80 5.40
C ARG A 123 9.90 7.29 5.43
N LEU A 124 9.43 6.56 4.41
CA LEU A 124 9.68 5.12 4.32
C LEU A 124 11.16 4.82 4.03
N HIS A 125 11.79 5.60 3.15
CA HIS A 125 13.23 5.49 2.88
C HIS A 125 14.08 5.79 4.13
N ASP A 126 13.68 6.79 4.92
CA ASP A 126 14.33 7.10 6.20
C ASP A 126 14.21 5.93 7.18
N ALA A 127 13.03 5.35 7.28
CA ALA A 127 12.80 4.18 8.11
C ALA A 127 13.63 2.98 7.65
N GLU A 128 13.70 2.71 6.35
CA GLU A 128 14.57 1.64 5.81
C GLU A 128 16.02 1.84 6.28
N ARG A 129 16.59 3.05 6.08
CA ARG A 129 17.97 3.36 6.49
C ARG A 129 18.22 3.16 7.98
N GLN A 130 17.23 3.49 8.80
CA GLN A 130 17.33 3.41 10.28
C GLN A 130 16.95 2.04 10.83
N SER A 131 16.40 1.15 10.02
CA SER A 131 15.88 -0.16 10.47
C SER A 131 16.96 -1.18 10.86
N ASN A 132 18.23 -0.92 10.59
CA ASN A 132 19.32 -1.88 10.72
C ASN A 132 19.06 -3.17 9.92
N GLY A 133 18.53 -3.02 8.69
CA GLY A 133 18.26 -4.12 7.77
C GLY A 133 17.03 -4.96 8.09
N ARG A 134 16.18 -4.54 9.04
CA ARG A 134 14.91 -5.20 9.36
C ARG A 134 13.77 -4.80 8.44
N LEU A 135 13.86 -3.66 7.78
CA LEU A 135 12.94 -3.20 6.74
C LEU A 135 13.70 -3.08 5.43
N MET A 136 13.16 -3.61 4.34
CA MET A 136 13.70 -3.52 2.99
C MET A 136 12.64 -2.97 2.05
N ILE A 137 12.96 -1.99 1.22
CA ILE A 137 12.02 -1.47 0.22
C ILE A 137 12.20 -2.23 -1.10
N LEU A 138 11.09 -2.79 -1.60
CA LEU A 138 11.05 -3.52 -2.85
C LEU A 138 10.74 -2.56 -4.01
N LYS A 139 11.63 -2.48 -5.00
CA LYS A 139 11.47 -1.68 -6.21
C LYS A 139 11.66 -2.50 -7.49
N THR A 140 12.28 -3.66 -7.38
CA THR A 140 12.63 -4.53 -8.51
C THR A 140 12.35 -6.00 -8.18
N ARG A 141 12.31 -6.85 -9.21
CA ARG A 141 12.22 -8.31 -9.03
C ARG A 141 13.45 -8.86 -8.27
N GLU A 142 14.61 -8.25 -8.45
CA GLU A 142 15.81 -8.62 -7.72
C GLU A 142 15.70 -8.30 -6.24
N ASP A 143 15.11 -7.15 -5.87
CA ASP A 143 14.84 -6.82 -4.47
C ASP A 143 13.94 -7.89 -3.81
N VAL A 144 12.92 -8.36 -4.54
CA VAL A 144 12.03 -9.44 -4.05
C VAL A 144 12.82 -10.73 -3.83
N ALA A 145 13.65 -11.15 -4.78
CA ALA A 145 14.47 -12.36 -4.64
C ALA A 145 15.42 -12.24 -3.44
N ASN A 146 16.12 -11.13 -3.33
CA ASN A 146 17.03 -10.84 -2.22
C ASN A 146 16.31 -10.80 -0.87
N PHE A 147 15.12 -10.23 -0.82
CA PHE A 147 14.28 -10.20 0.39
C PHE A 147 13.91 -11.63 0.81
N LEU A 148 13.42 -12.46 -0.12
CA LEU A 148 13.01 -13.83 0.19
C LEU A 148 14.15 -14.66 0.76
N GLU A 149 15.38 -14.54 0.22
CA GLU A 149 16.55 -15.22 0.77
C GLU A 149 16.92 -14.69 2.17
N LYS A 150 16.90 -13.38 2.38
CA LYS A 150 17.16 -12.79 3.71
C LYS A 150 16.10 -13.21 4.74
N ARG A 151 14.82 -13.26 4.36
CA ARG A 151 13.75 -13.66 5.25
C ARG A 151 13.81 -15.13 5.62
N LYS A 152 14.25 -16.03 4.72
CA LYS A 152 14.53 -17.43 5.07
C LYS A 152 15.57 -17.55 6.18
N ALA A 153 16.63 -16.73 6.13
CA ALA A 153 17.65 -16.70 7.15
C ALA A 153 17.23 -15.99 8.44
N ASN A 154 16.38 -14.98 8.32
CA ASN A 154 15.87 -14.18 9.44
C ASN A 154 14.41 -13.77 9.22
N PRO A 155 13.43 -14.45 9.84
CA PRO A 155 12.01 -14.15 9.67
C PRO A 155 11.59 -12.79 10.23
N LYS A 156 12.48 -12.07 10.93
CA LYS A 156 12.23 -10.71 11.43
C LYS A 156 12.52 -9.61 10.39
N VAL A 157 12.95 -9.98 9.18
CA VAL A 157 13.07 -9.04 8.07
C VAL A 157 11.70 -8.88 7.42
N VAL A 158 11.25 -7.65 7.26
CA VAL A 158 9.98 -7.27 6.61
C VAL A 158 10.31 -6.49 5.34
N ALA A 159 9.58 -6.74 4.27
CA ALA A 159 9.66 -5.92 3.08
C ALA A 159 8.53 -4.87 3.08
N GLY A 160 8.85 -3.69 2.56
CA GLY A 160 7.89 -2.65 2.24
C GLY A 160 7.92 -2.32 0.76
N PHE A 161 6.81 -1.92 0.16
CA PHE A 161 6.83 -1.24 -1.12
C PHE A 161 5.85 -0.07 -1.12
N LEU A 162 6.14 0.94 -1.94
CA LEU A 162 5.34 2.15 -2.02
C LEU A 162 4.17 1.97 -2.98
N GLY A 163 2.98 2.24 -2.48
CA GLY A 163 1.75 2.43 -3.25
C GLY A 163 1.24 3.86 -3.14
N ILE A 164 0.38 4.26 -4.07
CA ILE A 164 -0.31 5.54 -4.00
C ILE A 164 -1.80 5.38 -4.28
N GLU A 165 -2.62 6.02 -3.48
CA GLU A 165 -4.05 5.97 -3.56
C GLU A 165 -4.60 7.18 -4.30
N GLY A 166 -4.76 6.98 -5.61
CA GLY A 166 -5.22 8.00 -6.56
C GLY A 166 -4.11 8.88 -7.15
N LEU A 167 -3.98 8.80 -8.48
CA LEU A 167 -2.98 9.53 -9.27
C LEU A 167 -3.35 11.00 -9.56
N HIS A 168 -4.32 11.58 -8.84
CA HIS A 168 -4.53 13.03 -8.86
C HIS A 168 -3.30 13.82 -8.41
N CYS A 169 -2.34 13.17 -7.77
CA CYS A 169 -1.04 13.76 -7.43
C CYS A 169 -0.12 13.98 -8.65
N LEU A 170 -0.48 13.49 -9.83
CA LEU A 170 0.20 13.86 -11.07
C LEU A 170 -0.04 15.33 -11.44
N GLU A 171 -1.08 15.97 -10.88
CA GLU A 171 -1.40 17.38 -11.12
C GLU A 171 -1.54 17.68 -12.63
N GLY A 172 -2.13 16.72 -13.39
CA GLY A 172 -2.32 16.81 -14.85
C GLY A 172 -1.06 16.69 -15.69
N LYS A 173 0.07 16.25 -15.13
CA LYS A 173 1.38 16.20 -15.80
C LYS A 173 1.92 14.78 -15.86
N LEU A 174 2.07 14.24 -17.07
CA LEU A 174 2.57 12.86 -17.27
C LEU A 174 4.01 12.68 -16.76
N GLU A 175 4.85 13.71 -16.86
CA GLU A 175 6.23 13.69 -16.37
C GLU A 175 6.34 13.48 -14.85
N ASN A 176 5.28 13.78 -14.09
CA ASN A 176 5.26 13.54 -12.66
C ASN A 176 5.18 12.03 -12.32
N LEU A 177 4.71 11.19 -13.26
CA LEU A 177 4.76 9.73 -13.11
C LEU A 177 6.20 9.23 -13.00
N GLN A 178 7.13 9.80 -13.78
CA GLN A 178 8.55 9.45 -13.65
C GLN A 178 9.10 9.81 -12.27
N LYS A 179 8.73 10.97 -11.72
CA LYS A 179 9.18 11.38 -10.39
C LYS A 179 8.67 10.44 -9.29
N LEU A 180 7.43 9.96 -9.41
CA LEU A 180 6.89 8.95 -8.49
C LEU A 180 7.62 7.61 -8.64
N TYR A 181 7.87 7.17 -9.88
CA TYR A 181 8.63 5.95 -10.14
C TYR A 181 10.04 6.00 -9.54
N ASP A 182 10.74 7.12 -9.71
CA ASP A 182 12.08 7.36 -9.16
C ASP A 182 12.08 7.42 -7.63
N ALA A 183 11.00 7.94 -7.03
CA ALA A 183 10.78 7.91 -5.58
C ALA A 183 10.50 6.49 -5.03
N GLY A 184 10.30 5.50 -5.90
CA GLY A 184 10.14 4.09 -5.52
C GLY A 184 8.72 3.56 -5.55
N PHE A 185 7.73 4.33 -6.02
CA PHE A 185 6.36 3.82 -6.17
C PHE A 185 6.28 2.73 -7.23
N ARG A 186 5.63 1.61 -6.89
CA ARG A 186 5.46 0.45 -7.78
C ARG A 186 4.03 -0.06 -7.87
N MET A 187 3.11 0.53 -7.10
CA MET A 187 1.68 0.29 -7.18
C MET A 187 0.95 1.63 -7.17
N MET A 188 0.05 1.87 -8.12
CA MET A 188 -0.61 3.17 -8.24
C MET A 188 -2.09 2.99 -8.60
N GLY A 189 -2.96 3.58 -7.76
CA GLY A 189 -4.41 3.65 -8.00
C GLY A 189 -4.75 4.80 -8.94
N ILE A 190 -5.66 4.57 -9.87
CA ILE A 190 -6.10 5.58 -10.85
C ILE A 190 -6.85 6.71 -10.15
N THR A 191 -7.80 6.34 -9.29
CA THR A 191 -8.66 7.28 -8.55
C THR A 191 -8.64 6.96 -7.06
N HIS A 192 -9.18 7.87 -6.27
CA HIS A 192 -9.49 7.65 -4.87
C HIS A 192 -10.98 7.95 -4.64
N PHE A 193 -11.35 8.80 -3.70
CA PHE A 193 -12.75 9.08 -3.35
C PHE A 193 -13.49 9.98 -4.34
N PHE A 194 -12.86 10.53 -5.35
CA PHE A 194 -13.46 11.46 -6.30
C PHE A 194 -12.94 11.22 -7.72
N ASP A 195 -13.74 11.63 -8.71
CA ASP A 195 -13.30 11.65 -10.11
C ASP A 195 -12.13 12.63 -10.27
N ASN A 196 -11.12 12.24 -11.02
CA ASN A 196 -9.94 13.07 -11.27
C ASN A 196 -9.61 13.18 -12.75
N GLU A 197 -8.48 13.75 -13.11
CA GLU A 197 -8.06 13.98 -14.49
C GLU A 197 -7.83 12.67 -15.27
N LEU A 198 -7.67 11.53 -14.59
CA LEU A 198 -7.42 10.23 -15.21
C LEU A 198 -8.71 9.47 -15.50
N GLY A 199 -9.71 9.60 -14.63
CA GLY A 199 -10.94 8.82 -14.77
C GLY A 199 -11.90 8.97 -13.61
N GLY A 200 -12.96 8.18 -13.66
CA GLY A 200 -14.03 8.16 -12.66
C GLY A 200 -13.73 7.26 -11.48
N SER A 201 -14.09 7.74 -10.31
CA SER A 201 -14.09 6.97 -9.06
C SER A 201 -15.43 6.27 -8.85
N ALA A 202 -15.43 5.11 -8.22
CA ALA A 202 -16.65 4.44 -7.74
C ALA A 202 -17.43 5.32 -6.74
N HIS A 203 -16.73 6.24 -6.08
CA HIS A 203 -17.27 7.17 -5.09
C HIS A 203 -17.39 8.62 -5.61
N GLY A 204 -17.08 8.82 -6.91
CA GLY A 204 -17.18 10.12 -7.58
C GLY A 204 -18.59 10.45 -8.02
N VAL A 205 -18.76 11.61 -8.66
CA VAL A 205 -20.04 12.10 -9.16
C VAL A 205 -20.36 11.51 -10.54
N SER A 206 -19.39 11.57 -11.47
CA SER A 206 -19.61 11.12 -12.86
C SER A 206 -19.44 9.62 -13.02
N LYS A 207 -18.56 9.01 -12.26
CA LYS A 207 -18.19 7.59 -12.35
C LYS A 207 -17.88 7.17 -13.80
N GLY A 208 -17.24 8.09 -14.56
CA GLY A 208 -16.87 7.92 -15.97
C GLY A 208 -15.77 6.88 -16.15
N GLY A 209 -15.42 6.58 -17.41
CA GLY A 209 -14.27 5.76 -17.76
C GLY A 209 -12.95 6.55 -17.72
N LEU A 210 -11.88 5.92 -18.23
CA LEU A 210 -10.60 6.60 -18.40
C LEU A 210 -10.72 7.77 -19.37
N THR A 211 -10.15 8.91 -19.01
CA THR A 211 -9.96 10.04 -19.91
C THR A 211 -8.85 9.74 -20.93
N PRO A 212 -8.66 10.54 -22.00
CA PRO A 212 -7.48 10.42 -22.85
C PRO A 212 -6.18 10.47 -22.06
N PHE A 213 -6.05 11.40 -21.11
CA PHE A 213 -4.89 11.52 -20.22
C PHE A 213 -4.72 10.26 -19.34
N GLY A 214 -5.81 9.75 -18.78
CA GLY A 214 -5.77 8.50 -17.99
C GLY A 214 -5.29 7.30 -18.81
N LYS A 215 -5.68 7.20 -20.09
CA LYS A 215 -5.17 6.16 -20.98
C LYS A 215 -3.67 6.27 -21.25
N ASP A 216 -3.17 7.49 -21.41
CA ASP A 216 -1.72 7.71 -21.61
C ASP A 216 -0.92 7.38 -20.34
N VAL A 217 -1.45 7.72 -19.17
CA VAL A 217 -0.86 7.35 -17.88
C VAL A 217 -0.81 5.84 -17.71
N VAL A 218 -1.91 5.12 -18.00
CA VAL A 218 -1.97 3.65 -17.91
C VAL A 218 -0.96 3.00 -18.82
N ARG A 219 -0.83 3.45 -20.09
CA ARG A 219 0.20 2.93 -21.02
C ARG A 219 1.62 3.14 -20.49
N GLU A 220 1.87 4.29 -19.89
CA GLU A 220 3.20 4.57 -19.32
C GLU A 220 3.45 3.75 -18.05
N MET A 221 2.41 3.48 -17.22
CA MET A 221 2.51 2.56 -16.10
C MET A 221 2.84 1.14 -16.56
N GLU A 222 2.18 0.65 -17.60
CA GLU A 222 2.44 -0.65 -18.20
C GLU A 222 3.89 -0.74 -18.71
N ARG A 223 4.36 0.26 -19.46
CA ARG A 223 5.73 0.34 -19.96
C ARG A 223 6.77 0.30 -18.84
N LYS A 224 6.46 0.83 -17.66
CA LYS A 224 7.32 0.87 -16.47
C LYS A 224 7.13 -0.33 -15.53
N GLU A 225 6.29 -1.28 -15.88
CA GLU A 225 5.91 -2.42 -15.03
C GLU A 225 5.39 -1.97 -13.64
N ILE A 226 4.60 -0.88 -13.59
CA ILE A 226 3.94 -0.40 -12.38
C ILE A 226 2.62 -1.17 -12.22
N LEU A 227 2.36 -1.70 -11.03
CA LEU A 227 1.09 -2.36 -10.71
C LEU A 227 -0.02 -1.31 -10.69
N ILE A 228 -1.09 -1.59 -11.45
CA ILE A 228 -2.29 -0.76 -11.49
C ILE A 228 -3.22 -1.24 -10.38
N ASP A 229 -3.46 -0.38 -9.39
CA ASP A 229 -4.45 -0.64 -8.36
C ASP A 229 -5.83 -0.15 -8.83
N LEU A 230 -6.79 -1.07 -8.86
CA LEU A 230 -8.17 -0.80 -9.28
C LEU A 230 -9.09 -0.46 -8.09
N ALA A 231 -8.56 -0.39 -6.88
CA ALA A 231 -9.33 0.11 -5.74
C ALA A 231 -9.87 1.51 -6.04
N HIS A 232 -11.11 1.76 -5.65
CA HIS A 232 -11.83 3.00 -5.93
C HIS A 232 -12.13 3.33 -7.41
N ALA A 233 -11.63 2.54 -8.36
CA ALA A 233 -11.95 2.76 -9.77
C ALA A 233 -13.43 2.53 -10.05
N SER A 234 -14.03 3.37 -10.91
CA SER A 234 -15.41 3.12 -11.35
C SER A 234 -15.48 1.86 -12.20
N PRO A 235 -16.65 1.19 -12.33
CA PRO A 235 -16.81 0.05 -13.22
C PRO A 235 -16.51 0.35 -14.70
N ARG A 236 -16.47 1.64 -15.08
CA ARG A 236 -16.14 2.07 -16.45
C ARG A 236 -14.63 2.29 -16.64
N VAL A 237 -13.87 2.40 -15.59
CA VAL A 237 -12.39 2.46 -15.62
C VAL A 237 -11.80 1.06 -15.72
N ILE A 238 -12.44 0.08 -15.08
CA ILE A 238 -12.07 -1.35 -15.11
C ILE A 238 -12.42 -1.96 -16.46
#